data_7909525638b381da3398ccc1e442740c
#
_entry.id   7909525638b381da3398ccc1e442740c
#
_cell.length_a   1.000
_cell.length_b   1.000
_cell.length_c   1.000
_cell.angle_alpha   90.00
_cell.angle_beta   90.00
_cell.angle_gamma   90.00
#
_symmetry.space_group_name_H-M   'P 1'
#
loop_
_entity.id
_entity.type
_entity.pdbx_description
1 polymer ?
#
loop_
_entity_poly.entity_id
_entity_poly.type
_entity_poly.pdbx_seq_one_letter_code
_entity_poly.pdbx_strand_id
1 'polypeptide(L)'
;MTGTQHRANGEIEMKILVFVKQVPDTDDVKLDERGNLKRDGVASMINPLDANAVEAAIQLKEKYGATVVAISMGPPQAEDVLKKALALGCDEAYLLSDRAFGGADTLATAYTLAKGAEKIGDYDLLLFGRHAVDGDTAQTGPATAAFLGIPQVTLASSIDVKDGWVYCDRVLEDSTEKVRAKLPALVTVTAEINTPRYPTPINIMKALKKP
;
A
#
# COMPACT_ATOMS: atom_id res chain seq x y z
N MET A 1 14.16 11.27 -15.36
CA MET A 1 14.10 10.15 -16.33
C MET A 1 14.52 8.91 -15.57
N THR A 2 13.59 8.23 -14.93
CA THR A 2 13.82 6.96 -14.21
C THR A 2 13.26 5.87 -15.13
N GLY A 3 14.14 5.25 -15.90
CA GLY A 3 13.76 4.14 -16.77
C GLY A 3 13.90 2.83 -16.01
N THR A 4 12.91 1.96 -16.14
CA THR A 4 12.96 0.55 -15.73
C THR A 4 14.32 -0.04 -16.12
N GLN A 5 15.12 -0.46 -15.15
CA GLN A 5 16.40 -1.10 -15.44
C GLN A 5 16.15 -2.53 -15.93
N HIS A 6 16.52 -2.83 -17.17
CA HIS A 6 16.55 -4.20 -17.67
C HIS A 6 17.84 -4.89 -17.19
N ARG A 7 17.72 -6.05 -16.53
CA ARG A 7 18.87 -6.94 -16.31
C ARG A 7 19.41 -7.42 -17.68
N ALA A 8 20.70 -7.77 -17.71
CA ALA A 8 21.38 -8.29 -18.90
C ALA A 8 20.69 -9.51 -19.55
N ASN A 9 19.74 -10.15 -18.85
CA ASN A 9 18.97 -11.32 -19.29
C ASN A 9 17.55 -10.98 -19.77
N GLY A 10 17.17 -9.69 -19.89
CA GLY A 10 15.81 -9.30 -20.34
C GLY A 10 14.71 -9.44 -19.28
N GLU A 11 15.03 -9.81 -18.04
CA GLU A 11 14.09 -9.84 -16.92
C GLU A 11 13.90 -8.42 -16.37
N ILE A 12 12.62 -8.02 -16.25
CA ILE A 12 12.24 -6.74 -15.65
C ILE A 12 12.38 -6.89 -14.14
N GLU A 13 13.32 -6.18 -13.51
CA GLU A 13 13.37 -6.10 -12.06
C GLU A 13 12.31 -5.08 -11.58
N MET A 14 11.07 -5.55 -11.40
CA MET A 14 9.96 -4.71 -10.99
C MET A 14 10.00 -4.46 -9.47
N LYS A 15 9.87 -3.20 -9.04
CA LYS A 15 9.73 -2.83 -7.63
C LYS A 15 8.33 -2.28 -7.38
N ILE A 16 7.63 -2.89 -6.42
CA ILE A 16 6.28 -2.51 -6.01
C ILE A 16 6.35 -1.89 -4.62
N LEU A 17 5.83 -0.69 -4.46
CA LEU A 17 5.61 -0.06 -3.17
C LEU A 17 4.15 -0.30 -2.76
N VAL A 18 3.91 -0.93 -1.63
CA VAL A 18 2.56 -1.11 -1.09
C VAL A 18 2.40 -0.32 0.20
N PHE A 19 1.35 0.48 0.25
CA PHE A 19 1.08 1.37 1.37
C PHE A 19 0.06 0.74 2.30
N VAL A 20 0.38 0.71 3.60
CA VAL A 20 -0.45 0.08 4.62
C VAL A 20 -0.69 1.04 5.77
N LYS A 21 -1.92 1.07 6.26
CA LYS A 21 -2.31 1.88 7.42
C LYS A 21 -2.67 0.97 8.59
N GLN A 22 -2.21 1.36 9.78
CA GLN A 22 -2.69 0.80 11.03
C GLN A 22 -4.06 1.40 11.37
N VAL A 23 -5.05 0.55 11.54
CA VAL A 23 -6.40 0.93 11.98
C VAL A 23 -6.79 0.15 13.24
N PRO A 24 -7.73 0.66 14.07
CA PRO A 24 -8.28 -0.10 15.19
C PRO A 24 -8.94 -1.41 14.73
N ASP A 25 -8.78 -2.48 15.49
CA ASP A 25 -9.38 -3.80 15.24
C ASP A 25 -10.76 -3.92 15.93
N THR A 26 -11.52 -2.85 15.98
CA THR A 26 -12.86 -2.81 16.60
C THR A 26 -13.65 -1.63 16.08
N ASP A 27 -14.95 -1.85 15.92
CA ASP A 27 -15.93 -0.79 15.63
C ASP A 27 -16.26 0.07 16.86
N ASP A 28 -15.90 -0.39 18.07
CA ASP A 28 -16.15 0.32 19.34
C ASP A 28 -14.99 1.28 19.67
N VAL A 29 -14.91 2.33 18.88
CA VAL A 29 -13.87 3.36 19.03
C VAL A 29 -14.33 4.41 20.05
N LYS A 30 -13.63 4.50 21.18
CA LYS A 30 -13.85 5.55 22.17
C LYS A 30 -13.12 6.83 21.78
N LEU A 31 -13.82 7.96 21.89
CA LEU A 31 -13.20 9.28 21.71
C LEU A 31 -12.68 9.82 23.06
N ASP A 32 -11.59 10.57 23.02
CA ASP A 32 -11.14 11.36 24.16
C ASP A 32 -12.01 12.62 24.32
N GLU A 33 -11.76 13.40 25.38
CA GLU A 33 -12.50 14.65 25.68
C GLU A 33 -12.33 15.73 24.60
N ARG A 34 -11.38 15.56 23.67
CA ARG A 34 -11.08 16.46 22.56
C ARG A 34 -11.63 15.93 21.22
N GLY A 35 -12.36 14.81 21.23
CA GLY A 35 -12.90 14.19 20.02
C GLY A 35 -11.89 13.38 19.21
N ASN A 36 -10.69 13.11 19.75
CA ASN A 36 -9.73 12.25 19.08
C ASN A 36 -9.95 10.78 19.47
N LEU A 37 -9.59 9.88 18.56
CA LEU A 37 -9.65 8.45 18.80
C LEU A 37 -8.72 8.04 19.95
N LYS A 38 -9.29 7.48 21.04
CA LYS A 38 -8.49 6.79 22.08
C LYS A 38 -7.94 5.51 21.49
N ARG A 39 -6.64 5.48 21.27
CA ARG A 39 -5.92 4.31 20.71
C ARG A 39 -5.29 3.42 21.78
N ASP A 40 -5.28 3.86 23.04
CA ASP A 40 -4.68 3.12 24.14
C ASP A 40 -5.49 1.86 24.48
N GLY A 41 -4.84 0.69 24.36
CA GLY A 41 -5.45 -0.59 24.72
C GLY A 41 -6.36 -1.21 23.65
N VAL A 42 -6.51 -0.59 22.47
CA VAL A 42 -7.26 -1.16 21.34
C VAL A 42 -6.31 -1.98 20.47
N ALA A 43 -6.65 -3.25 20.21
CA ALA A 43 -5.92 -4.05 19.22
C ALA A 43 -5.93 -3.34 17.87
N SER A 44 -4.84 -3.44 17.14
CA SER A 44 -4.69 -2.82 15.84
C SER A 44 -4.41 -3.83 14.74
N MET A 45 -4.89 -3.53 13.54
CA MET A 45 -4.74 -4.37 12.37
C MET A 45 -4.28 -3.57 11.14
N ILE A 46 -3.81 -4.27 10.12
CA ILE A 46 -3.68 -3.67 8.79
C ILE A 46 -5.10 -3.31 8.31
N ASN A 47 -5.27 -2.11 7.77
CA ASN A 47 -6.51 -1.75 7.10
C ASN A 47 -6.92 -2.85 6.11
N PRO A 48 -8.15 -3.38 6.16
CA PRO A 48 -8.57 -4.54 5.35
C PRO A 48 -8.29 -4.37 3.85
N LEU A 49 -8.58 -3.20 3.30
CA LEU A 49 -8.33 -2.93 1.88
C LEU A 49 -6.83 -2.82 1.54
N ASP A 50 -6.00 -2.39 2.50
CA ASP A 50 -4.55 -2.41 2.32
C ASP A 50 -4.00 -3.85 2.38
N ALA A 51 -4.65 -4.75 3.15
CA ALA A 51 -4.32 -6.17 3.10
C ALA A 51 -4.60 -6.78 1.71
N ASN A 52 -5.66 -6.35 1.02
CA ASN A 52 -5.89 -6.71 -0.38
C ASN A 52 -4.79 -6.16 -1.30
N ALA A 53 -4.32 -4.93 -1.07
CA ALA A 53 -3.21 -4.35 -1.83
C ALA A 53 -1.89 -5.13 -1.60
N VAL A 54 -1.60 -5.53 -0.35
CA VAL A 54 -0.44 -6.38 -0.02
C VAL A 54 -0.54 -7.73 -0.74
N GLU A 55 -1.70 -8.37 -0.72
CA GLU A 55 -1.90 -9.64 -1.42
C GLU A 55 -1.72 -9.50 -2.93
N ALA A 56 -2.25 -8.43 -3.54
CA ALA A 56 -2.06 -8.14 -4.96
C ALA A 56 -0.56 -7.94 -5.31
N ALA A 57 0.17 -7.21 -4.46
CA ALA A 57 1.63 -7.04 -4.62
C ALA A 57 2.37 -8.37 -4.57
N ILE A 58 2.00 -9.25 -3.63
CA ILE A 58 2.63 -10.56 -3.48
C ILE A 58 2.30 -11.50 -4.64
N GLN A 59 1.07 -11.48 -5.16
CA GLN A 59 0.71 -12.23 -6.36
C GLN A 59 1.52 -11.77 -7.59
N LEU A 60 1.71 -10.46 -7.78
CA LEU A 60 2.58 -9.93 -8.81
C LEU A 60 4.05 -10.32 -8.61
N LYS A 61 4.54 -10.32 -7.36
CA LYS A 61 5.87 -10.81 -7.00
C LYS A 61 6.05 -12.28 -7.38
N GLU A 62 5.09 -13.13 -7.02
CA GLU A 62 5.12 -14.55 -7.34
C GLU A 62 5.09 -14.81 -8.84
N LYS A 63 4.36 -13.99 -9.59
CA LYS A 63 4.22 -14.12 -11.05
C LYS A 63 5.41 -13.59 -11.83
N TYR A 64 6.00 -12.48 -11.38
CA TYR A 64 7.00 -11.72 -12.16
C TYR A 64 8.36 -11.57 -11.48
N GLY A 65 8.54 -12.09 -10.26
CA GLY A 65 9.81 -11.94 -9.52
C GLY A 65 10.03 -10.54 -8.96
N ALA A 66 8.96 -9.74 -8.75
CA ALA A 66 9.06 -8.39 -8.24
C ALA A 66 9.59 -8.31 -6.81
N THR A 67 10.23 -7.19 -6.46
CA THR A 67 10.51 -6.81 -5.08
C THR A 67 9.36 -6.01 -4.50
N VAL A 68 8.84 -6.39 -3.32
CA VAL A 68 7.73 -5.72 -2.65
C VAL A 68 8.19 -5.01 -1.39
N VAL A 69 7.94 -3.71 -1.33
CA VAL A 69 8.31 -2.83 -0.21
C VAL A 69 7.05 -2.28 0.44
N ALA A 70 6.84 -2.58 1.72
CA ALA A 70 5.72 -2.05 2.49
C ALA A 70 6.07 -0.68 3.10
N ILE A 71 5.14 0.28 3.05
CA ILE A 71 5.31 1.62 3.60
C ILE A 71 4.13 1.95 4.49
N SER A 72 4.40 2.51 5.67
CA SER A 72 3.37 3.06 6.55
C SER A 72 3.78 4.44 7.05
N MET A 73 2.83 5.35 7.18
CA MET A 73 2.98 6.62 7.88
C MET A 73 2.20 6.57 9.17
N GLY A 74 2.88 6.73 10.29
CA GLY A 74 2.20 6.64 11.58
C GLY A 74 3.14 6.79 12.78
N PRO A 75 2.58 6.67 14.00
CA PRO A 75 3.39 6.64 15.22
C PRO A 75 4.26 5.36 15.26
N PRO A 76 5.25 5.27 16.17
CA PRO A 76 6.13 4.10 16.27
C PRO A 76 5.41 2.75 16.34
N GLN A 77 4.21 2.70 16.94
CA GLN A 77 3.39 1.47 17.03
C GLN A 77 2.92 0.95 15.65
N ALA A 78 2.94 1.78 14.60
CA ALA A 78 2.64 1.33 13.25
C ALA A 78 3.69 0.36 12.67
N GLU A 79 4.80 0.14 13.37
CA GLU A 79 5.74 -0.95 13.09
C GLU A 79 5.03 -2.32 13.06
N ASP A 80 4.04 -2.53 13.91
CA ASP A 80 3.31 -3.81 14.00
C ASP A 80 2.66 -4.22 12.67
N VAL A 81 2.05 -3.29 11.95
CA VAL A 81 1.44 -3.59 10.64
C VAL A 81 2.49 -3.81 9.55
N LEU A 82 3.65 -3.19 9.65
CA LEU A 82 4.78 -3.46 8.76
C LEU A 82 5.37 -4.86 9.02
N LYS A 83 5.52 -5.28 10.28
CA LYS A 83 5.90 -6.66 10.62
C LYS A 83 4.90 -7.68 10.08
N LYS A 84 3.59 -7.36 10.13
CA LYS A 84 2.55 -8.21 9.50
C LYS A 84 2.72 -8.26 7.97
N ALA A 85 2.97 -7.12 7.29
CA ALA A 85 3.22 -7.09 5.85
C ALA A 85 4.46 -7.91 5.46
N LEU A 86 5.56 -7.82 6.23
CA LEU A 86 6.74 -8.66 6.06
C LEU A 86 6.43 -10.16 6.23
N ALA A 87 5.59 -10.50 7.22
CA ALA A 87 5.17 -11.89 7.46
C ALA A 87 4.28 -12.44 6.34
N LEU A 88 3.52 -11.57 5.65
CA LEU A 88 2.73 -11.92 4.46
C LEU A 88 3.61 -12.18 3.23
N GLY A 89 4.83 -11.60 3.17
CA GLY A 89 5.77 -11.86 2.07
C GLY A 89 6.42 -10.64 1.46
N CYS A 90 6.21 -9.43 2.00
CA CYS A 90 6.98 -8.25 1.60
C CYS A 90 8.48 -8.45 1.90
N ASP A 91 9.34 -7.89 1.05
CA ASP A 91 10.79 -8.02 1.19
C ASP A 91 11.36 -7.03 2.18
N GLU A 92 10.88 -5.79 2.13
CA GLU A 92 11.33 -4.67 2.95
C GLU A 92 10.12 -3.91 3.52
N ALA A 93 10.36 -3.10 4.55
CA ALA A 93 9.35 -2.25 5.15
C ALA A 93 9.95 -0.94 5.65
N TYR A 94 9.23 0.16 5.49
CA TYR A 94 9.64 1.49 5.94
C TYR A 94 8.52 2.18 6.70
N LEU A 95 8.85 2.67 7.89
CA LEU A 95 7.97 3.49 8.72
C LEU A 95 8.34 4.97 8.57
N LEU A 96 7.39 5.77 8.09
CA LEU A 96 7.49 7.23 8.11
C LEU A 96 6.89 7.72 9.42
N SER A 97 7.75 8.07 10.40
CA SER A 97 7.29 8.44 11.74
C SER A 97 7.96 9.72 12.21
N ASP A 98 7.14 10.71 12.52
CA ASP A 98 7.52 11.96 13.16
C ASP A 98 6.33 12.50 13.96
N ARG A 99 6.57 13.21 15.06
CA ARG A 99 5.52 13.87 15.83
C ARG A 99 4.78 14.94 15.03
N ALA A 100 5.45 15.57 14.05
CA ALA A 100 4.86 16.55 13.15
C ALA A 100 3.77 15.94 12.22
N PHE A 101 3.75 14.62 12.05
CA PHE A 101 2.72 13.95 11.24
C PHE A 101 1.41 13.74 11.99
N GLY A 102 1.38 14.01 13.31
CA GLY A 102 0.16 13.88 14.11
C GLY A 102 -0.92 14.87 13.66
N GLY A 103 -2.13 14.36 13.35
CA GLY A 103 -3.24 15.17 12.87
C GLY A 103 -3.18 15.57 11.39
N ALA A 104 -2.26 14.97 10.61
CA ALA A 104 -2.18 15.19 9.17
C ALA A 104 -3.51 14.83 8.49
N ASP A 105 -3.99 15.72 7.63
CA ASP A 105 -5.10 15.47 6.72
C ASP A 105 -4.64 14.60 5.52
N THR A 106 -5.55 14.36 4.58
CA THR A 106 -5.25 13.56 3.38
C THR A 106 -4.19 14.20 2.50
N LEU A 107 -4.12 15.53 2.43
CA LEU A 107 -3.15 16.25 1.61
C LEU A 107 -1.74 16.11 2.19
N ALA A 108 -1.57 16.41 3.48
CA ALA A 108 -0.29 16.28 4.19
C ALA A 108 0.19 14.81 4.23
N THR A 109 -0.73 13.87 4.42
CA THR A 109 -0.44 12.43 4.36
C THR A 109 0.06 12.02 2.98
N ALA A 110 -0.66 12.38 1.92
CA ALA A 110 -0.28 12.05 0.55
C ALA A 110 1.08 12.65 0.15
N TYR A 111 1.34 13.90 0.55
CA TYR A 111 2.63 14.55 0.33
C TYR A 111 3.77 13.77 1.02
N THR A 112 3.58 13.40 2.29
CA THR A 112 4.57 12.64 3.06
C THR A 112 4.85 11.27 2.44
N LEU A 113 3.79 10.56 2.02
CA LEU A 113 3.91 9.25 1.35
C LEU A 113 4.63 9.39 0.00
N ALA A 114 4.32 10.43 -0.79
CA ALA A 114 5.02 10.72 -2.03
C ALA A 114 6.52 10.96 -1.80
N LYS A 115 6.88 11.76 -0.77
CA LYS A 115 8.29 11.99 -0.43
C LYS A 115 8.98 10.73 0.09
N GLY A 116 8.27 9.87 0.79
CA GLY A 116 8.76 8.53 1.16
C GLY A 116 9.06 7.67 -0.06
N ALA A 117 8.13 7.61 -1.02
CA ALA A 117 8.32 6.89 -2.28
C ALA A 117 9.50 7.43 -3.09
N GLU A 118 9.62 8.76 -3.24
CA GLU A 118 10.76 9.40 -3.92
C GLU A 118 12.11 9.03 -3.28
N LYS A 119 12.15 8.97 -1.94
CA LYS A 119 13.37 8.63 -1.19
C LYS A 119 13.77 7.17 -1.36
N ILE A 120 12.82 6.25 -1.46
CA ILE A 120 13.06 4.83 -1.74
C ILE A 120 13.55 4.67 -3.19
N GLY A 121 12.94 5.40 -4.12
CA GLY A 121 13.33 5.43 -5.54
C GLY A 121 13.09 4.13 -6.30
N ASP A 122 13.35 4.17 -7.59
CA ASP A 122 13.35 3.01 -8.52
C ASP A 122 12.13 2.11 -8.41
N TYR A 123 10.93 2.70 -8.25
CA TYR A 123 9.67 1.98 -8.21
C TYR A 123 8.96 2.00 -9.56
N ASP A 124 8.23 0.92 -9.84
CA ASP A 124 7.41 0.77 -11.05
C ASP A 124 5.91 0.87 -10.74
N LEU A 125 5.48 0.35 -9.58
CA LEU A 125 4.08 0.29 -9.21
C LEU A 125 3.87 0.67 -7.75
N LEU A 126 2.88 1.53 -7.50
CA LEU A 126 2.42 1.88 -6.17
C LEU A 126 1.02 1.30 -5.95
N LEU A 127 0.83 0.55 -4.86
CA LEU A 127 -0.44 -0.06 -4.52
C LEU A 127 -0.99 0.47 -3.20
N PHE A 128 -2.27 0.83 -3.21
CA PHE A 128 -3.04 1.27 -2.05
C PHE A 128 -4.34 0.49 -1.96
N GLY A 129 -4.88 0.31 -0.78
CA GLY A 129 -6.30 0.03 -0.61
C GLY A 129 -7.13 1.23 -1.08
N ARG A 130 -8.36 1.01 -1.50
CA ARG A 130 -9.29 2.05 -1.95
C ARG A 130 -9.41 3.19 -0.92
N HIS A 131 -9.54 2.84 0.37
CA HIS A 131 -9.63 3.78 1.49
C HIS A 131 -9.20 3.10 2.79
N ALA A 132 -8.98 3.89 3.84
CA ALA A 132 -8.84 3.39 5.20
C ALA A 132 -10.22 3.41 5.87
N VAL A 133 -10.58 2.32 6.57
CA VAL A 133 -11.91 2.15 7.20
C VAL A 133 -12.21 3.16 8.31
N ASP A 134 -11.18 3.78 8.87
CA ASP A 134 -11.33 4.80 9.92
C ASP A 134 -11.56 6.23 9.38
N GLY A 135 -11.13 6.53 8.17
CA GLY A 135 -11.22 7.87 7.60
C GLY A 135 -12.08 7.97 6.33
N ASP A 136 -12.25 6.88 5.61
CA ASP A 136 -13.12 6.67 4.43
C ASP A 136 -13.05 7.75 3.33
N THR A 137 -11.91 8.41 3.17
CA THR A 137 -11.79 9.53 2.21
C THR A 137 -11.54 9.09 0.77
N ALA A 138 -10.95 7.93 0.55
CA ALA A 138 -10.50 7.40 -0.75
C ALA A 138 -9.59 8.37 -1.56
N GLN A 139 -8.99 9.37 -0.91
CA GLN A 139 -8.23 10.44 -1.56
C GLN A 139 -6.72 10.28 -1.47
N THR A 140 -6.21 9.57 -0.47
CA THR A 140 -4.76 9.50 -0.19
C THR A 140 -3.96 8.92 -1.36
N GLY A 141 -4.39 7.80 -1.94
CA GLY A 141 -3.73 7.21 -3.11
C GLY A 141 -3.70 8.16 -4.30
N PRO A 142 -4.86 8.64 -4.80
CA PRO A 142 -4.93 9.59 -5.90
C PRO A 142 -4.10 10.86 -5.69
N ALA A 143 -4.12 11.44 -4.49
CA ALA A 143 -3.32 12.62 -4.16
C ALA A 143 -1.81 12.31 -4.16
N THR A 144 -1.40 11.11 -3.68
CA THR A 144 0.00 10.67 -3.76
C THR A 144 0.47 10.57 -5.21
N ALA A 145 -0.34 9.99 -6.11
CA ALA A 145 -0.01 9.92 -7.53
C ALA A 145 0.13 11.33 -8.16
N ALA A 146 -0.73 12.27 -7.77
CA ALA A 146 -0.65 13.65 -8.24
C ALA A 146 0.64 14.34 -7.79
N PHE A 147 1.08 14.15 -6.54
CA PHE A 147 2.35 14.68 -6.04
C PHE A 147 3.56 14.07 -6.76
N LEU A 148 3.49 12.80 -7.14
CA LEU A 148 4.56 12.11 -7.89
C LEU A 148 4.52 12.39 -9.41
N GLY A 149 3.45 13.01 -9.92
CA GLY A 149 3.26 13.27 -11.34
C GLY A 149 3.14 11.99 -12.19
N ILE A 150 2.61 10.91 -11.60
CA ILE A 150 2.46 9.60 -12.26
C ILE A 150 0.98 9.30 -12.56
N PRO A 151 0.69 8.50 -13.61
CA PRO A 151 -0.66 8.05 -13.90
C PRO A 151 -1.22 7.18 -12.78
N GLN A 152 -2.55 7.14 -12.67
CA GLN A 152 -3.25 6.37 -11.65
C GLN A 152 -4.47 5.64 -12.19
N VAL A 153 -4.78 4.49 -11.60
CA VAL A 153 -6.03 3.76 -11.76
C VAL A 153 -6.65 3.53 -10.40
N THR A 154 -7.90 3.93 -10.23
CA THR A 154 -8.63 3.73 -8.96
C THR A 154 -9.64 2.61 -9.09
N LEU A 155 -10.00 1.98 -7.94
CA LEU A 155 -11.05 0.97 -7.84
C LEU A 155 -10.77 -0.29 -8.68
N ALA A 156 -9.53 -0.76 -8.70
CA ALA A 156 -9.16 -1.96 -9.46
C ALA A 156 -9.64 -3.24 -8.75
N SER A 157 -10.38 -4.07 -9.46
CA SER A 157 -10.79 -5.44 -9.07
C SER A 157 -9.94 -6.51 -9.74
N SER A 158 -9.07 -6.13 -10.67
CA SER A 158 -8.01 -6.98 -11.21
C SER A 158 -6.79 -6.16 -11.57
N ILE A 159 -5.63 -6.78 -11.56
CA ILE A 159 -4.36 -6.12 -11.89
C ILE A 159 -3.43 -7.11 -12.59
N ASP A 160 -2.80 -6.65 -13.66
CA ASP A 160 -1.72 -7.37 -14.33
C ASP A 160 -0.70 -6.39 -14.89
N VAL A 161 0.53 -6.85 -15.14
CA VAL A 161 1.61 -6.02 -15.68
C VAL A 161 2.20 -6.68 -16.92
N LYS A 162 2.31 -5.92 -18.00
CA LYS A 162 2.90 -6.40 -19.24
C LYS A 162 3.49 -5.25 -20.05
N ASP A 163 4.66 -5.45 -20.63
CA ASP A 163 5.31 -4.53 -21.60
C ASP A 163 5.40 -3.06 -21.10
N GLY A 164 5.67 -2.87 -19.79
CA GLY A 164 5.79 -1.54 -19.19
C GLY A 164 4.45 -0.84 -18.92
N TRP A 165 3.34 -1.59 -18.92
CA TRP A 165 2.00 -1.12 -18.60
C TRP A 165 1.37 -1.94 -17.49
N VAL A 166 0.60 -1.30 -16.61
CA VAL A 166 -0.33 -1.97 -15.72
C VAL A 166 -1.71 -1.99 -16.38
N TYR A 167 -2.36 -3.15 -16.36
CA TYR A 167 -3.72 -3.41 -16.87
C TYR A 167 -4.62 -3.69 -15.69
N CYS A 168 -5.78 -3.05 -15.64
CA CYS A 168 -6.74 -3.19 -14.55
C CYS A 168 -8.16 -3.29 -15.10
N ASP A 169 -9.00 -4.07 -14.41
CA ASP A 169 -10.45 -3.94 -14.48
C ASP A 169 -10.88 -2.99 -13.37
N ARG A 170 -11.39 -1.82 -13.75
CA ARG A 170 -11.85 -0.76 -12.84
C ARG A 170 -13.34 -0.89 -12.62
N VAL A 171 -13.76 -1.05 -11.36
CA VAL A 171 -15.18 -1.17 -10.99
C VAL A 171 -15.77 0.21 -10.77
N LEU A 172 -16.86 0.50 -11.47
CA LEU A 172 -17.70 1.66 -11.31
C LEU A 172 -19.09 1.23 -10.80
N GLU A 173 -19.99 2.17 -10.55
CA GLU A 173 -21.30 1.90 -9.99
C GLU A 173 -22.11 0.93 -10.87
N ASP A 174 -22.12 1.15 -12.19
CA ASP A 174 -22.94 0.39 -13.16
C ASP A 174 -22.10 -0.38 -14.19
N SER A 175 -20.79 -0.37 -14.11
CA SER A 175 -19.92 -0.94 -15.15
C SER A 175 -18.53 -1.32 -14.65
N THR A 176 -17.85 -2.12 -15.46
CA THR A 176 -16.42 -2.40 -15.28
C THR A 176 -15.68 -1.94 -16.53
N GLU A 177 -14.68 -1.10 -16.34
CA GLU A 177 -13.83 -0.58 -17.41
C GLU A 177 -12.50 -1.31 -17.47
N LYS A 178 -12.07 -1.73 -18.65
CA LYS A 178 -10.70 -2.21 -18.89
C LYS A 178 -9.81 -1.01 -19.18
N VAL A 179 -8.89 -0.73 -18.26
CA VAL A 179 -7.99 0.42 -18.36
C VAL A 179 -6.53 -0.04 -18.28
N ARG A 180 -5.64 0.78 -18.81
CA ARG A 180 -4.20 0.59 -18.64
C ARG A 180 -3.51 1.91 -18.35
N ALA A 181 -2.44 1.86 -17.58
CA ALA A 181 -1.57 2.99 -17.30
C ALA A 181 -0.11 2.63 -17.55
N LYS A 182 0.67 3.58 -18.05
CA LYS A 182 2.10 3.39 -18.27
C LYS A 182 2.85 3.44 -16.94
N LEU A 183 3.75 2.49 -16.70
CA LEU A 183 4.60 2.50 -15.52
C LEU A 183 5.66 3.63 -15.58
N PRO A 184 6.04 4.25 -14.44
CA PRO A 184 5.49 3.98 -13.12
C PRO A 184 4.07 4.50 -12.97
N ALA A 185 3.23 3.78 -12.21
CA ALA A 185 1.83 4.09 -12.00
C ALA A 185 1.37 3.78 -10.57
N LEU A 186 0.27 4.40 -10.13
CA LEU A 186 -0.39 4.09 -8.87
C LEU A 186 -1.73 3.41 -9.13
N VAL A 187 -2.03 2.36 -8.36
CA VAL A 187 -3.33 1.67 -8.42
C VAL A 187 -3.93 1.60 -7.02
N THR A 188 -5.22 1.94 -6.89
CA THR A 188 -5.98 1.64 -5.67
C THR A 188 -6.89 0.44 -5.92
N VAL A 189 -6.88 -0.52 -5.00
CA VAL A 189 -7.60 -1.79 -5.15
C VAL A 189 -8.86 -1.85 -4.29
N THR A 190 -9.84 -2.61 -4.77
CA THR A 190 -11.07 -2.93 -4.03
C THR A 190 -10.94 -4.29 -3.33
N ALA A 191 -11.90 -4.64 -2.47
CA ALA A 191 -11.90 -5.92 -1.76
C ALA A 191 -12.09 -7.13 -2.70
N GLU A 192 -12.72 -6.90 -3.86
CA GLU A 192 -13.01 -7.93 -4.85
C GLU A 192 -11.77 -8.44 -5.60
N ILE A 193 -10.62 -7.73 -5.49
CA ILE A 193 -9.41 -8.09 -6.24
C ILE A 193 -8.84 -9.44 -5.84
N ASN A 194 -8.91 -9.81 -4.56
CA ASN A 194 -8.40 -11.07 -4.02
C ASN A 194 -8.91 -11.34 -2.61
N THR A 195 -8.55 -12.51 -2.09
CA THR A 195 -8.67 -12.84 -0.66
C THR A 195 -7.27 -12.81 -0.04
N PRO A 196 -6.99 -11.92 0.92
CA PRO A 196 -5.68 -11.86 1.55
C PRO A 196 -5.31 -13.17 2.24
N ARG A 197 -4.08 -13.63 2.03
CA ARG A 197 -3.53 -14.83 2.68
C ARG A 197 -3.27 -14.60 4.17
N TYR A 198 -3.16 -15.69 4.92
CA TYR A 198 -2.64 -15.65 6.29
C TYR A 198 -1.13 -15.92 6.31
N PRO A 199 -0.38 -15.23 7.18
CA PRO A 199 1.04 -15.48 7.30
C PRO A 199 1.29 -16.84 7.98
N THR A 200 2.33 -17.57 7.54
CA THR A 200 2.74 -18.82 8.19
C THR A 200 3.50 -18.51 9.49
N PRO A 201 3.48 -19.42 10.50
CA PRO A 201 4.26 -19.23 11.72
C PRO A 201 5.75 -18.99 11.46
N ILE A 202 6.32 -19.65 10.47
CA ILE A 202 7.72 -19.46 10.06
C ILE A 202 7.96 -18.04 9.54
N ASN A 203 7.06 -17.52 8.74
CA ASN A 203 7.18 -16.16 8.19
C ASN A 203 7.00 -15.09 9.27
N ILE A 204 6.12 -15.32 10.24
CA ILE A 204 5.98 -14.42 11.41
C ILE A 204 7.30 -14.35 12.18
N MET A 205 7.92 -15.51 12.49
CA MET A 205 9.21 -15.55 13.17
C MET A 205 10.34 -14.88 12.38
N LYS A 206 10.35 -15.00 11.06
CA LYS A 206 11.32 -14.32 10.19
C LYS A 206 11.10 -12.80 10.18
N ALA A 207 9.85 -12.36 10.08
CA ALA A 207 9.49 -10.94 10.06
C ALA A 207 9.90 -10.22 11.35
N LEU A 208 9.76 -10.86 12.51
CA LEU A 208 10.16 -10.30 13.80
C LEU A 208 11.67 -10.04 13.92
N LYS A 209 12.49 -10.70 13.10
CA LYS A 209 13.96 -10.55 13.10
C LYS A 209 14.46 -9.51 12.07
N LYS A 210 13.59 -9.05 11.17
CA LYS A 210 13.95 -8.01 10.21
C LYS A 210 13.97 -6.63 10.90
N PRO A 211 14.94 -5.77 10.55
CA PRO A 211 15.01 -4.40 11.07
C PRO A 211 13.79 -3.58 10.65
#